data_d9a6ecb9dfb15314590d062d00253a2f
#
_entry.id   d9a6ecb9dfb15314590d062d00253a2f
#
_cell.length_a   1.000
_cell.length_b   1.000
_cell.length_c   1.000
_cell.angle_alpha   90.00
_cell.angle_beta   90.00
_cell.angle_gamma   90.00
#
_symmetry.space_group_name_H-M   'P 1'
#
loop_
_entity.id
_entity.type
_entity.pdbx_description
1 polymer ?
#
loop_
_entity_poly.entity_id
_entity_poly.type
_entity_poly.pdbx_seq_one_letter_code
_entity_poly.pdbx_strand_id
1 'polypeptide(L)'
;MGCQKDIVDRIVEEKADYVIQVKDNQRELHQNLKDTFKLEKIESIFSTEEIGHGRIETRKYYIISDLSHVSDREKWQTVKSLIRVDTIVYEKKTGKETKSERYYISSLKEDIEKIAEYIRGHWEIESMHWSLDVIFREDNQAKRDNNAIANFNTICKFAMSLLNDEQTYKGSKTKKRAEALYEPEYREKLLKL
;
A
#
# COMPACT_ATOMS: atom_id res chain seq x y z
N MET A 1 -3.05 8.90 -9.29
CA MET A 1 -4.15 8.57 -10.22
C MET A 1 -5.34 7.82 -9.59
N GLY A 2 -5.34 7.38 -8.38
CA GLY A 2 -6.26 6.37 -7.85
C GLY A 2 -7.76 6.72 -7.75
N CYS A 3 -8.13 7.88 -7.22
CA CYS A 3 -9.55 8.21 -6.99
C CYS A 3 -10.13 9.02 -8.14
N GLN A 4 -10.56 8.34 -9.21
CA GLN A 4 -11.29 8.91 -10.34
C GLN A 4 -12.59 8.16 -10.53
N LYS A 5 -13.69 8.88 -10.79
CA LYS A 5 -15.03 8.30 -10.89
C LYS A 5 -15.09 7.21 -11.95
N ASP A 6 -14.55 7.46 -13.14
CA ASP A 6 -14.56 6.50 -14.26
C ASP A 6 -13.87 5.17 -13.90
N ILE A 7 -12.79 5.22 -13.08
CA ILE A 7 -12.09 4.02 -12.59
C ILE A 7 -12.99 3.26 -11.62
N VAL A 8 -13.62 3.97 -10.68
CA VAL A 8 -14.52 3.36 -9.68
C VAL A 8 -15.71 2.70 -10.38
N ASP A 9 -16.34 3.39 -11.32
CA ASP A 9 -17.48 2.89 -12.08
C ASP A 9 -17.09 1.63 -12.87
N ARG A 10 -15.92 1.64 -13.53
CA ARG A 10 -15.40 0.48 -14.27
C ARG A 10 -15.12 -0.74 -13.38
N ILE A 11 -14.57 -0.53 -12.18
CA ILE A 11 -14.32 -1.63 -11.21
C ILE A 11 -15.64 -2.31 -10.84
N VAL A 12 -16.69 -1.53 -10.60
CA VAL A 12 -18.00 -2.05 -10.21
C VAL A 12 -18.73 -2.72 -11.38
N GLU A 13 -18.62 -2.17 -12.61
CA GLU A 13 -19.13 -2.81 -13.82
C GLU A 13 -18.53 -4.22 -14.02
N GLU A 14 -17.24 -4.39 -13.73
CA GLU A 14 -16.55 -5.68 -13.77
C GLU A 14 -16.83 -6.56 -12.53
N LYS A 15 -17.80 -6.19 -11.68
CA LYS A 15 -18.20 -6.92 -10.47
C LYS A 15 -17.07 -7.11 -9.46
N ALA A 16 -16.13 -6.16 -9.42
CA ALA A 16 -15.04 -6.12 -8.44
C ALA A 16 -15.31 -5.08 -7.36
N ASP A 17 -14.61 -5.22 -6.23
CA ASP A 17 -14.67 -4.29 -5.11
C ASP A 17 -13.42 -3.40 -5.07
N TYR A 18 -13.51 -2.30 -4.33
CA TYR A 18 -12.40 -1.37 -4.19
C TYR A 18 -12.25 -0.81 -2.76
N VAL A 19 -11.01 -0.50 -2.42
CA VAL A 19 -10.63 0.40 -1.31
C VAL A 19 -9.64 1.40 -1.90
N ILE A 20 -10.05 2.66 -2.07
CA ILE A 20 -9.28 3.67 -2.80
C ILE A 20 -9.00 4.87 -1.92
N GLN A 21 -7.73 5.29 -1.89
CA GLN A 21 -7.31 6.50 -1.16
C GLN A 21 -7.82 7.75 -1.87
N VAL A 22 -8.46 8.64 -1.11
CA VAL A 22 -8.87 9.98 -1.55
C VAL A 22 -7.72 10.95 -1.26
N LYS A 23 -7.24 11.62 -2.29
CA LYS A 23 -6.12 12.58 -2.23
C LYS A 23 -6.60 13.96 -2.71
N ASP A 24 -5.70 14.93 -2.69
CA ASP A 24 -5.99 16.33 -3.05
C ASP A 24 -6.43 16.55 -4.51
N ASN A 25 -6.31 15.55 -5.39
CA ASN A 25 -6.89 15.58 -6.72
C ASN A 25 -8.43 15.51 -6.71
N GLN A 26 -9.04 15.10 -5.60
CA GLN A 26 -10.47 15.09 -5.33
C GLN A 26 -10.78 15.97 -4.10
N ARG A 27 -10.52 17.27 -4.24
CA ARG A 27 -10.55 18.23 -3.11
C ARG A 27 -11.90 18.27 -2.39
N GLU A 28 -12.99 18.30 -3.14
CA GLU A 28 -14.35 18.34 -2.56
C GLU A 28 -14.63 17.07 -1.76
N LEU A 29 -14.41 15.90 -2.37
CA LEU A 29 -14.59 14.63 -1.69
C LEU A 29 -13.70 14.51 -0.46
N HIS A 30 -12.43 14.91 -0.56
CA HIS A 30 -11.48 14.87 0.55
C HIS A 30 -11.93 15.77 1.72
N GLN A 31 -12.43 16.98 1.42
CA GLN A 31 -12.96 17.87 2.44
C GLN A 31 -14.23 17.30 3.08
N ASN A 32 -15.15 16.76 2.26
CA ASN A 32 -16.38 16.12 2.75
C ASN A 32 -16.07 14.96 3.70
N LEU A 33 -15.07 14.11 3.39
CA LEU A 33 -14.64 13.05 4.29
C LEU A 33 -14.13 13.60 5.61
N LYS A 34 -13.28 14.62 5.58
CA LYS A 34 -12.76 15.26 6.80
C LYS A 34 -13.87 15.77 7.69
N ASP A 35 -14.86 16.42 7.10
CA ASP A 35 -15.98 17.02 7.86
C ASP A 35 -16.92 15.91 8.37
N THR A 36 -17.17 14.87 7.59
CA THR A 36 -17.94 13.70 8.03
C THR A 36 -17.29 13.05 9.26
N PHE A 37 -15.99 12.80 9.25
CA PHE A 37 -15.29 12.19 10.41
C PHE A 37 -15.21 13.09 11.65
N LYS A 38 -15.51 14.39 11.54
CA LYS A 38 -15.64 15.30 12.69
C LYS A 38 -17.04 15.30 13.29
N LEU A 39 -18.05 15.11 12.45
CA LEU A 39 -19.46 15.31 12.82
C LEU A 39 -20.16 13.99 13.13
N GLU A 40 -19.81 12.92 12.42
CA GLU A 40 -20.51 11.64 12.53
C GLU A 40 -19.89 10.72 13.57
N LYS A 41 -20.73 9.85 14.12
CA LYS A 41 -20.31 8.82 15.07
C LYS A 41 -19.50 7.76 14.35
N ILE A 42 -18.29 7.51 14.84
CA ILE A 42 -17.44 6.42 14.38
C ILE A 42 -18.07 5.08 14.83
N GLU A 43 -18.32 4.19 13.86
CA GLU A 43 -18.96 2.90 14.11
C GLU A 43 -17.98 1.87 14.67
N SER A 44 -16.76 1.86 14.16
CA SER A 44 -15.73 0.91 14.57
C SER A 44 -14.35 1.51 14.54
N ILE A 45 -13.48 1.03 15.44
CA ILE A 45 -12.07 1.44 15.55
C ILE A 45 -11.21 0.20 15.68
N PHE A 46 -10.16 0.13 14.87
CA PHE A 46 -9.14 -0.93 14.92
C PHE A 46 -7.76 -0.30 14.98
N SER A 47 -6.82 -0.94 15.67
CA SER A 47 -5.45 -0.41 15.83
C SER A 47 -4.42 -1.49 15.62
N THR A 48 -3.36 -1.14 14.89
CA THR A 48 -2.18 -1.99 14.70
C THR A 48 -0.93 -1.26 15.15
N GLU A 49 0.05 -2.00 15.66
CA GLU A 49 1.37 -1.50 15.99
C GLU A 49 2.44 -2.37 15.33
N GLU A 50 3.38 -1.73 14.65
CA GLU A 50 4.50 -2.39 14.00
C GLU A 50 5.82 -1.81 14.52
N ILE A 51 6.74 -2.69 14.90
CA ILE A 51 8.08 -2.31 15.36
C ILE A 51 9.09 -2.82 14.34
N GLY A 52 9.81 -1.91 13.70
CA GLY A 52 10.82 -2.28 12.71
C GLY A 52 11.68 -1.10 12.27
N HIS A 53 12.84 -1.39 11.71
CA HIS A 53 13.74 -0.38 11.13
C HIS A 53 14.03 0.83 12.03
N GLY A 54 14.11 0.61 13.36
CA GLY A 54 14.39 1.67 14.33
C GLY A 54 13.21 2.61 14.61
N ARG A 55 11.99 2.25 14.22
CA ARG A 55 10.76 3.01 14.45
C ARG A 55 9.64 2.16 15.02
N ILE A 56 8.69 2.80 15.65
CA ILE A 56 7.39 2.25 16.06
C ILE A 56 6.36 2.96 15.22
N GLU A 57 5.52 2.20 14.55
CA GLU A 57 4.45 2.73 13.71
C GLU A 57 3.10 2.23 14.21
N THR A 58 2.29 3.14 14.75
CA THR A 58 0.93 2.87 15.22
C THR A 58 -0.07 3.40 14.19
N ARG A 59 -0.99 2.53 13.72
CA ARG A 59 -2.09 2.91 12.84
C ARG A 59 -3.41 2.69 13.52
N LYS A 60 -4.28 3.70 13.46
CA LYS A 60 -5.66 3.60 13.91
C LYS A 60 -6.58 3.77 12.71
N TYR A 61 -7.44 2.79 12.52
CA TYR A 61 -8.43 2.75 11.46
C TYR A 61 -9.79 3.08 12.04
N TYR A 62 -10.55 3.90 11.34
CA TYR A 62 -11.90 4.32 11.70
C TYR A 62 -12.80 4.11 10.51
N ILE A 63 -14.00 3.57 10.73
CA ILE A 63 -14.98 3.33 9.66
C ILE A 63 -16.32 3.99 9.99
N ILE A 64 -16.95 4.53 8.95
CA ILE A 64 -18.32 5.03 8.93
C ILE A 64 -19.01 4.40 7.72
N SER A 65 -20.12 3.68 7.95
CA SER A 65 -20.95 3.06 6.91
C SER A 65 -22.31 3.77 6.74
N ASP A 66 -22.70 4.59 7.71
CA ASP A 66 -23.82 5.49 7.52
C ASP A 66 -23.38 6.71 6.68
N LEU A 67 -23.83 6.72 5.43
CA LEU A 67 -23.49 7.75 4.46
C LEU A 67 -24.62 8.76 4.24
N SER A 68 -25.63 8.80 5.13
CA SER A 68 -26.83 9.64 4.98
C SER A 68 -26.49 11.12 4.90
N HIS A 69 -25.42 11.56 5.54
CA HIS A 69 -24.98 12.96 5.60
C HIS A 69 -23.83 13.31 4.66
N VAL A 70 -23.37 12.36 3.82
CA VAL A 70 -22.28 12.61 2.88
C VAL A 70 -22.78 13.45 1.71
N SER A 71 -22.21 14.63 1.52
CA SER A 71 -22.47 15.48 0.36
C SER A 71 -22.05 14.76 -0.93
N ASP A 72 -22.76 15.03 -2.04
CA ASP A 72 -22.45 14.43 -3.36
C ASP A 72 -22.58 12.91 -3.44
N ARG A 73 -23.35 12.27 -2.57
CA ARG A 73 -23.60 10.83 -2.60
C ARG A 73 -24.04 10.33 -3.96
N GLU A 74 -24.80 11.15 -4.71
CA GLU A 74 -25.24 10.81 -6.07
C GLU A 74 -24.09 10.58 -7.04
N LYS A 75 -22.96 11.26 -6.82
CA LYS A 75 -21.74 11.07 -7.63
C LYS A 75 -20.98 9.79 -7.26
N TRP A 76 -21.19 9.26 -6.04
CA TRP A 76 -20.45 8.14 -5.46
C TRP A 76 -21.37 7.02 -4.98
N GLN A 77 -22.32 6.61 -5.83
CA GLN A 77 -23.39 5.65 -5.49
C GLN A 77 -22.87 4.28 -5.03
N THR A 78 -21.70 3.88 -5.49
CA THR A 78 -21.09 2.57 -5.18
C THR A 78 -20.31 2.56 -3.87
N VAL A 79 -20.07 3.72 -3.25
CA VAL A 79 -19.41 3.81 -1.93
C VAL A 79 -20.36 3.29 -0.86
N LYS A 80 -19.88 2.38 -0.04
CA LYS A 80 -20.60 1.78 1.09
C LYS A 80 -19.96 2.09 2.44
N SER A 81 -18.68 2.47 2.45
CA SER A 81 -18.00 2.89 3.67
C SER A 81 -16.93 3.95 3.41
N LEU A 82 -16.72 4.79 4.42
CA LEU A 82 -15.65 5.76 4.51
C LEU A 82 -14.66 5.29 5.56
N ILE A 83 -13.37 5.43 5.27
CA ILE A 83 -12.32 5.00 6.17
C ILE A 83 -11.33 6.16 6.41
N ARG A 84 -10.97 6.40 7.67
CA ARG A 84 -9.85 7.25 8.06
C ARG A 84 -8.78 6.40 8.70
N VAL A 85 -7.53 6.66 8.32
CA VAL A 85 -6.35 6.02 8.91
C VAL A 85 -5.44 7.09 9.49
N ASP A 86 -5.31 7.09 10.80
CA ASP A 86 -4.36 7.93 11.52
C ASP A 86 -3.08 7.10 11.75
N THR A 87 -1.95 7.62 11.29
CA THR A 87 -0.65 6.96 11.45
C THR A 87 0.25 7.83 12.31
N ILE A 88 0.83 7.23 13.35
CA ILE A 88 1.84 7.83 14.22
C ILE A 88 3.13 7.03 14.04
N VAL A 89 4.20 7.70 13.63
CA VAL A 89 5.53 7.11 13.49
C VAL A 89 6.45 7.73 14.53
N TYR A 90 6.99 6.90 15.42
CA TYR A 90 7.99 7.30 16.41
C TYR A 90 9.37 6.74 16.01
N GLU A 91 10.32 7.61 15.75
CA GLU A 91 11.70 7.25 15.43
C GLU A 91 12.52 7.09 16.71
N LYS A 92 12.96 5.87 17.03
CA LYS A 92 13.70 5.56 18.26
C LYS A 92 15.03 6.31 18.37
N LYS A 93 15.71 6.58 17.25
CA LYS A 93 17.03 7.24 17.23
C LYS A 93 16.94 8.73 17.50
N THR A 94 15.94 9.40 16.98
CA THR A 94 15.78 10.87 17.06
C THR A 94 14.78 11.32 18.12
N GLY A 95 13.93 10.39 18.60
CA GLY A 95 12.79 10.70 19.47
C GLY A 95 11.67 11.46 18.74
N LYS A 96 11.77 11.60 17.41
CA LYS A 96 10.80 12.37 16.64
C LYS A 96 9.51 11.59 16.42
N GLU A 97 8.39 12.26 16.64
CA GLU A 97 7.06 11.76 16.32
C GLU A 97 6.49 12.48 15.08
N THR A 98 5.94 11.73 14.15
CA THR A 98 5.28 12.25 12.95
C THR A 98 3.88 11.68 12.88
N LYS A 99 2.88 12.54 12.63
CA LYS A 99 1.47 12.17 12.49
C LYS A 99 1.00 12.43 11.07
N SER A 100 0.18 11.52 10.55
CA SER A 100 -0.48 11.70 9.25
C SER A 100 -1.85 11.08 9.25
N GLU A 101 -2.77 11.68 8.49
CA GLU A 101 -4.13 11.20 8.29
C GLU A 101 -4.33 10.86 6.81
N ARG A 102 -4.99 9.75 6.52
CA ARG A 102 -5.38 9.35 5.18
C ARG A 102 -6.82 8.93 5.15
N TYR A 103 -7.49 9.26 4.05
CA TYR A 103 -8.90 8.99 3.87
C TYR A 103 -9.11 8.06 2.67
N TYR A 104 -10.06 7.14 2.79
CA TYR A 104 -10.38 6.15 1.77
C TYR A 104 -11.89 6.04 1.60
N ILE A 105 -12.31 5.64 0.41
CA ILE A 105 -13.66 5.20 0.09
C ILE A 105 -13.63 3.73 -0.29
N SER A 106 -14.70 2.99 0.02
CA SER A 106 -14.80 1.58 -0.30
C SER A 106 -16.20 1.19 -0.75
N SER A 107 -16.27 0.22 -1.67
CA SER A 107 -17.51 -0.49 -2.03
C SER A 107 -17.88 -1.58 -1.02
N LEU A 108 -17.00 -1.88 -0.08
CA LEU A 108 -17.18 -2.93 0.92
C LEU A 108 -17.85 -2.39 2.19
N LYS A 109 -18.66 -3.23 2.83
CA LYS A 109 -19.11 -3.08 4.23
C LYS A 109 -18.46 -4.14 5.12
N GLU A 110 -17.21 -4.44 4.81
CA GLU A 110 -16.44 -5.46 5.49
C GLU A 110 -16.05 -5.03 6.91
N ASP A 111 -15.64 -6.01 7.71
CA ASP A 111 -15.01 -5.78 8.99
C ASP A 111 -13.79 -4.84 8.83
N ILE A 112 -13.63 -3.93 9.77
CA ILE A 112 -12.55 -2.94 9.78
C ILE A 112 -11.16 -3.59 9.76
N GLU A 113 -10.99 -4.79 10.32
CA GLU A 113 -9.75 -5.54 10.31
C GLU A 113 -9.37 -5.95 8.89
N LYS A 114 -10.32 -6.49 8.13
CA LYS A 114 -10.10 -6.85 6.71
C LYS A 114 -9.80 -5.63 5.85
N ILE A 115 -10.49 -4.52 6.07
CA ILE A 115 -10.20 -3.26 5.38
C ILE A 115 -8.79 -2.78 5.70
N ALA A 116 -8.34 -2.92 6.96
CA ALA A 116 -6.97 -2.59 7.35
C ALA A 116 -5.94 -3.48 6.64
N GLU A 117 -6.22 -4.79 6.50
CA GLU A 117 -5.40 -5.72 5.73
C GLU A 117 -5.30 -5.31 4.25
N TYR A 118 -6.41 -4.94 3.60
CA TYR A 118 -6.41 -4.49 2.20
C TYR A 118 -5.59 -3.21 2.01
N ILE A 119 -5.77 -2.23 2.91
CA ILE A 119 -4.99 -0.99 2.89
C ILE A 119 -3.49 -1.30 3.11
N ARG A 120 -3.17 -2.22 4.01
CA ARG A 120 -1.79 -2.62 4.30
C ARG A 120 -1.15 -3.36 3.12
N GLY A 121 -1.87 -4.31 2.53
CA GLY A 121 -1.41 -5.08 1.37
C GLY A 121 -1.07 -4.20 0.16
N HIS A 122 -1.78 -3.09 -0.04
CA HIS A 122 -1.43 -2.12 -1.09
C HIS A 122 -0.01 -1.53 -0.90
N TRP A 123 0.40 -1.27 0.35
CA TRP A 123 1.74 -0.75 0.63
C TRP A 123 2.86 -1.77 0.40
N GLU A 124 2.55 -3.06 0.47
CA GLU A 124 3.50 -4.12 0.12
C GLU A 124 3.85 -4.07 -1.37
N ILE A 125 2.86 -3.79 -2.22
CA ILE A 125 3.06 -3.61 -3.66
C ILE A 125 3.94 -2.38 -3.93
N GLU A 126 3.71 -1.25 -3.26
CA GLU A 126 4.57 -0.06 -3.39
C GLU A 126 6.01 -0.35 -2.93
N SER A 127 6.19 -1.11 -1.85
CA SER A 127 7.51 -1.53 -1.36
C SER A 127 8.21 -2.46 -2.37
N MET A 128 7.44 -3.29 -3.06
CA MET A 128 7.94 -4.14 -4.14
C MET A 128 8.43 -3.28 -5.32
N HIS A 129 7.63 -2.33 -5.80
CA HIS A 129 8.00 -1.43 -6.88
C HIS A 129 9.26 -0.63 -6.51
N TRP A 130 9.29 -0.03 -5.32
CA TRP A 130 10.50 0.65 -4.83
C TRP A 130 11.74 -0.26 -4.87
N SER A 131 11.60 -1.52 -4.48
CA SER A 131 12.73 -2.48 -4.53
C SER A 131 13.18 -2.76 -5.97
N LEU A 132 12.25 -2.88 -6.91
CA LEU A 132 12.57 -3.05 -8.34
C LEU A 132 13.31 -1.83 -8.89
N ASP A 133 12.84 -0.63 -8.58
CA ASP A 133 13.44 0.63 -9.08
C ASP A 133 14.80 0.92 -8.46
N VAL A 134 14.93 0.79 -7.13
CA VAL A 134 16.14 1.18 -6.41
C VAL A 134 17.19 0.07 -6.41
N ILE A 135 16.79 -1.19 -6.16
CA ILE A 135 17.73 -2.31 -6.03
C ILE A 135 18.07 -2.90 -7.40
N PHE A 136 17.07 -3.11 -8.25
CA PHE A 136 17.26 -3.71 -9.58
C PHE A 136 17.46 -2.67 -10.68
N ARG A 137 17.19 -1.38 -10.41
CA ARG A 137 17.30 -0.25 -11.35
C ARG A 137 16.49 -0.52 -12.62
N GLU A 138 15.25 -1.02 -12.45
CA GLU A 138 14.41 -1.44 -13.56
C GLU A 138 14.14 -0.29 -14.54
N ASP A 139 13.79 0.89 -14.05
CA ASP A 139 13.51 2.08 -14.85
C ASP A 139 14.75 2.66 -15.56
N ASN A 140 15.94 2.37 -15.05
CA ASN A 140 17.20 2.86 -15.64
C ASN A 140 17.73 1.99 -16.78
N GLN A 141 16.98 0.96 -17.21
CA GLN A 141 17.42 0.06 -18.27
C GLN A 141 17.16 0.64 -19.65
N ALA A 142 18.21 0.86 -20.44
CA ALA A 142 18.14 1.36 -21.82
C ALA A 142 17.63 0.28 -22.79
N LYS A 143 16.50 -0.35 -22.51
CA LYS A 143 15.88 -1.33 -23.41
C LYS A 143 14.84 -0.67 -24.31
N ARG A 144 14.88 -0.98 -25.59
CA ARG A 144 13.96 -0.41 -26.59
C ARG A 144 12.87 -1.39 -27.04
N ASP A 145 13.09 -2.69 -26.86
CA ASP A 145 12.15 -3.73 -27.23
C ASP A 145 11.20 -4.06 -26.06
N ASN A 146 9.89 -4.02 -26.31
CA ASN A 146 8.87 -4.24 -25.30
C ASN A 146 8.91 -5.66 -24.69
N ASN A 147 9.26 -6.68 -25.49
CA ASN A 147 9.38 -8.05 -24.98
C ASN A 147 10.60 -8.17 -24.06
N ALA A 148 11.72 -7.52 -24.43
CA ALA A 148 12.92 -7.48 -23.59
C ALA A 148 12.66 -6.77 -22.25
N ILE A 149 11.85 -5.70 -22.23
CA ILE A 149 11.42 -5.00 -21.02
C ILE A 149 10.57 -5.93 -20.15
N ALA A 150 9.54 -6.56 -20.71
CA ALA A 150 8.64 -7.46 -19.98
C ALA A 150 9.38 -8.67 -19.41
N ASN A 151 10.26 -9.30 -20.19
CA ASN A 151 11.06 -10.44 -19.74
C ASN A 151 12.02 -10.06 -18.62
N PHE A 152 12.69 -8.91 -18.72
CA PHE A 152 13.57 -8.43 -17.68
C PHE A 152 12.83 -8.11 -16.38
N ASN A 153 11.67 -7.47 -16.45
CA ASN A 153 10.80 -7.22 -15.32
C ASN A 153 10.42 -8.54 -14.60
N THR A 154 10.05 -9.56 -15.38
CA THR A 154 9.74 -10.90 -14.86
C THR A 154 10.94 -11.51 -14.12
N ILE A 155 12.15 -11.41 -14.71
CA ILE A 155 13.38 -11.92 -14.09
C ILE A 155 13.69 -11.15 -12.79
N CYS A 156 13.53 -9.83 -12.79
CA CYS A 156 13.73 -9.01 -11.58
C CYS A 156 12.76 -9.39 -10.45
N LYS A 157 11.49 -9.61 -10.77
CA LYS A 157 10.47 -10.06 -9.81
C LYS A 157 10.78 -11.44 -9.26
N PHE A 158 11.20 -12.37 -10.11
CA PHE A 158 11.62 -13.69 -9.70
C PHE A 158 12.84 -13.63 -8.77
N ALA A 159 13.89 -12.89 -9.15
CA ALA A 159 15.09 -12.71 -8.31
C ALA A 159 14.73 -12.07 -6.96
N MET A 160 13.81 -11.11 -6.95
CA MET A 160 13.35 -10.48 -5.71
C MET A 160 12.58 -11.47 -4.81
N SER A 161 11.78 -12.37 -5.37
CA SER A 161 11.11 -13.43 -4.62
C SER A 161 12.13 -14.33 -3.92
N LEU A 162 13.16 -14.78 -4.64
CA LEU A 162 14.23 -15.59 -4.06
C LEU A 162 14.95 -14.87 -2.89
N LEU A 163 15.24 -13.57 -3.04
CA LEU A 163 15.86 -12.77 -1.97
C LEU A 163 14.93 -12.55 -0.77
N ASN A 164 13.61 -12.53 -0.97
CA ASN A 164 12.62 -12.44 0.12
C ASN A 164 12.51 -13.77 0.89
N ASP A 165 12.50 -14.88 0.17
CA ASP A 165 12.39 -16.23 0.76
C ASP A 165 13.63 -16.64 1.53
N GLU A 166 14.79 -16.07 1.19
CA GLU A 166 16.06 -16.34 1.87
C GLU A 166 16.09 -15.72 3.27
N GLN A 167 16.05 -16.55 4.30
CA GLN A 167 16.03 -16.14 5.72
C GLN A 167 17.33 -16.44 6.46
N THR A 168 18.28 -17.18 5.87
CA THR A 168 19.50 -17.60 6.57
C THR A 168 20.57 -16.50 6.61
N TYR A 169 20.60 -15.63 5.60
CA TYR A 169 21.50 -14.47 5.55
C TYR A 169 20.81 -13.24 6.13
N LYS A 170 21.29 -12.76 7.27
CA LYS A 170 20.77 -11.56 7.94
C LYS A 170 21.32 -10.29 7.29
N GLY A 171 20.70 -9.86 6.19
CA GLY A 171 21.10 -8.66 5.48
C GLY A 171 19.93 -8.00 4.73
N SER A 172 20.13 -6.74 4.30
CA SER A 172 19.18 -6.09 3.40
C SER A 172 19.15 -6.79 2.04
N LYS A 173 18.07 -6.61 1.26
CA LYS A 173 17.98 -7.14 -0.11
C LYS A 173 19.17 -6.73 -0.99
N THR A 174 19.66 -5.49 -0.82
CA THR A 174 20.88 -5.01 -1.52
C THR A 174 22.11 -5.84 -1.15
N LYS A 175 22.30 -6.15 0.14
CA LYS A 175 23.42 -7.00 0.59
C LYS A 175 23.28 -8.42 0.09
N LYS A 176 22.08 -9.02 0.20
CA LYS A 176 21.80 -10.36 -0.32
C LYS A 176 22.09 -10.45 -1.83
N ARG A 177 21.70 -9.43 -2.60
CA ARG A 177 21.98 -9.35 -4.04
C ARG A 177 23.47 -9.24 -4.33
N ALA A 178 24.22 -8.43 -3.55
CA ALA A 178 25.66 -8.33 -3.69
C ALA A 178 26.35 -9.66 -3.35
N GLU A 179 25.94 -10.32 -2.29
CA GLU A 179 26.43 -11.65 -1.90
C GLU A 179 26.23 -12.66 -3.02
N ALA A 180 25.01 -12.74 -3.58
CA ALA A 180 24.71 -13.62 -4.70
C ALA A 180 25.52 -13.33 -5.98
N LEU A 181 26.04 -12.11 -6.13
CA LEU A 181 26.90 -11.74 -7.27
C LEU A 181 28.32 -12.29 -7.07
N TYR A 182 28.86 -12.23 -5.86
CA TYR A 182 30.27 -12.57 -5.59
C TYR A 182 30.46 -14.00 -5.11
N GLU A 183 29.46 -14.59 -4.43
CA GLU A 183 29.55 -15.93 -3.83
C GLU A 183 28.70 -16.97 -4.60
N PRO A 184 29.35 -17.86 -5.40
CA PRO A 184 28.63 -18.87 -6.18
C PRO A 184 27.78 -19.81 -5.32
N GLU A 185 28.31 -20.28 -4.19
CA GLU A 185 27.59 -21.20 -3.28
C GLU A 185 26.29 -20.54 -2.72
N TYR A 186 26.35 -19.26 -2.38
CA TYR A 186 25.16 -18.53 -1.94
C TYR A 186 24.14 -18.39 -3.07
N ARG A 187 24.57 -18.16 -4.30
CA ARG A 187 23.72 -18.08 -5.48
C ARG A 187 23.03 -19.41 -5.79
N GLU A 188 23.77 -20.53 -5.74
CA GLU A 188 23.21 -21.89 -5.92
C GLU A 188 22.16 -22.20 -4.86
N LYS A 189 22.44 -21.86 -3.61
CA LYS A 189 21.49 -21.97 -2.52
C LYS A 189 20.20 -21.16 -2.76
N LEU A 190 20.30 -19.91 -3.23
CA LEU A 190 19.13 -19.10 -3.59
C LEU A 190 18.29 -19.75 -4.68
N LEU A 191 18.93 -20.35 -5.68
CA LEU A 191 18.30 -21.04 -6.79
C LEU A 191 17.79 -22.44 -6.42
N LYS A 192 18.09 -22.93 -5.21
CA LYS A 192 17.76 -24.29 -4.71
C LYS A 192 18.38 -25.39 -5.62
N LEU A 193 19.58 -25.12 -6.11
CA LEU A 193 20.38 -26.07 -6.92
C LEU A 193 21.29 -26.90 -6.01
#